data_0f1f30c90d3b28de1a388b086ab851de
#
_entry.id   0f1f30c90d3b28de1a388b086ab851de
#
_cell.length_a   1.000
_cell.length_b   1.000
_cell.length_c   1.000
_cell.angle_alpha   90.00
_cell.angle_beta   90.00
_cell.angle_gamma   90.00
#
_symmetry.space_group_name_H-M   'P 1'
#
loop_
_entity.id
_entity.type
_entity.pdbx_description
1 polymer ?
#
loop_
_entity_poly.entity_id
_entity_poly.type
_entity_poly.pdbx_seq_one_letter_code
_entity_poly.pdbx_strand_id
1 'polypeptide(L)'
;MLQSLLLQLRKGNLIFHGIITSFDINILAAFQNNRRRMITMSWFFLLLGVGAEALSHVALKATDGFSKPLPATLVLIGHLAAFVCLAQAMKGGMPVGIVHALWAGLAIVSVTLISQLVYRQHMDTSLWIGMALIAAGVMVINFSHGHAH
;
A
#
# COMPACT_ATOMS: atom_id res chain seq x y z
N MET A 1 -48.98 -40.72 -10.75
CA MET A 1 -48.17 -40.24 -11.86
C MET A 1 -47.88 -38.74 -11.76
N LEU A 2 -48.84 -37.86 -11.55
CA LEU A 2 -48.65 -36.40 -11.46
C LEU A 2 -47.77 -35.96 -10.25
N GLN A 3 -47.96 -36.59 -9.07
CA GLN A 3 -47.20 -36.28 -7.88
C GLN A 3 -45.69 -36.61 -7.99
N SER A 4 -45.34 -37.69 -8.68
CA SER A 4 -43.95 -38.08 -8.90
C SER A 4 -43.25 -37.10 -9.87
N LEU A 5 -43.97 -36.58 -10.84
CA LEU A 5 -43.46 -35.56 -11.77
C LEU A 5 -43.20 -34.22 -11.07
N LEU A 6 -44.12 -33.80 -10.20
CA LEU A 6 -43.98 -32.56 -9.42
C LEU A 6 -42.81 -32.64 -8.42
N LEU A 7 -42.57 -33.80 -7.81
CA LEU A 7 -41.42 -34.03 -6.93
C LEU A 7 -40.09 -34.01 -7.69
N GLN A 8 -40.05 -34.55 -8.91
CA GLN A 8 -38.85 -34.48 -9.75
C GLN A 8 -38.52 -33.03 -10.19
N LEU A 9 -39.54 -32.27 -10.59
CA LEU A 9 -39.36 -30.85 -10.96
C LEU A 9 -38.91 -30.02 -9.77
N ARG A 10 -39.45 -30.27 -8.58
CA ARG A 10 -39.02 -29.59 -7.35
C ARG A 10 -37.57 -29.91 -6.95
N LYS A 11 -37.15 -31.17 -7.09
CA LYS A 11 -35.75 -31.58 -6.83
C LYS A 11 -34.79 -30.97 -7.86
N GLY A 12 -35.16 -30.96 -9.14
CA GLY A 12 -34.36 -30.33 -10.20
C GLY A 12 -34.17 -28.83 -9.95
N ASN A 13 -35.21 -28.13 -9.48
CA ASN A 13 -35.15 -26.70 -9.18
C ASN A 13 -34.26 -26.41 -7.96
N LEU A 14 -34.29 -27.27 -6.93
CA LEU A 14 -33.41 -27.14 -5.75
C LEU A 14 -31.95 -27.42 -6.09
N ILE A 15 -31.66 -28.38 -6.94
CA ILE A 15 -30.30 -28.70 -7.41
C ILE A 15 -29.77 -27.56 -8.28
N PHE A 16 -30.58 -27.04 -9.20
CA PHE A 16 -30.21 -25.93 -10.07
C PHE A 16 -29.94 -24.62 -9.26
N HIS A 17 -30.80 -24.35 -8.27
CA HIS A 17 -30.60 -23.21 -7.35
C HIS A 17 -29.36 -23.39 -6.50
N GLY A 18 -29.05 -24.58 -6.01
CA GLY A 18 -27.84 -24.89 -5.26
C GLY A 18 -26.55 -24.75 -6.08
N ILE A 19 -26.59 -25.14 -7.36
CA ILE A 19 -25.45 -24.99 -8.28
C ILE A 19 -25.18 -23.51 -8.58
N ILE A 20 -26.23 -22.72 -8.86
CA ILE A 20 -26.09 -21.29 -9.13
C ILE A 20 -25.53 -20.55 -7.91
N THR A 21 -26.09 -20.79 -6.72
CA THR A 21 -25.60 -20.16 -5.48
C THR A 21 -24.18 -20.55 -5.12
N SER A 22 -23.79 -21.82 -5.34
CA SER A 22 -22.40 -22.28 -5.12
C SER A 22 -21.42 -21.66 -6.12
N PHE A 23 -21.85 -21.50 -7.37
CA PHE A 23 -21.05 -20.86 -8.41
C PHE A 23 -20.81 -19.38 -8.11
N ASP A 24 -21.85 -18.64 -7.70
CA ASP A 24 -21.76 -17.24 -7.31
C ASP A 24 -20.86 -17.04 -6.09
N ILE A 25 -20.99 -17.90 -5.07
CA ILE A 25 -20.15 -17.84 -3.86
C ILE A 25 -18.69 -18.09 -4.21
N ASN A 26 -18.37 -19.06 -5.07
CA ASN A 26 -17.00 -19.34 -5.47
C ASN A 26 -16.40 -18.20 -6.31
N ILE A 27 -17.17 -17.58 -7.19
CA ILE A 27 -16.73 -16.41 -7.95
C ILE A 27 -16.48 -15.22 -7.01
N LEU A 28 -17.39 -14.95 -6.10
CA LEU A 28 -17.24 -13.87 -5.11
C LEU A 28 -16.04 -14.10 -4.21
N ALA A 29 -15.82 -15.33 -3.74
CA ALA A 29 -14.66 -15.68 -2.92
C ALA A 29 -13.34 -15.52 -3.70
N ALA A 30 -13.30 -15.93 -4.97
CA ALA A 30 -12.14 -15.74 -5.84
C ALA A 30 -11.86 -14.25 -6.09
N PHE A 31 -12.89 -13.45 -6.29
CA PHE A 31 -12.79 -11.99 -6.47
C PHE A 31 -12.26 -11.30 -5.19
N GLN A 32 -12.79 -11.68 -4.02
CA GLN A 32 -12.34 -11.16 -2.73
C GLN A 32 -10.89 -11.55 -2.42
N ASN A 33 -10.51 -12.80 -2.72
CA ASN A 33 -9.15 -13.28 -2.50
C ASN A 33 -8.14 -12.55 -3.41
N ASN A 34 -8.51 -12.32 -4.66
CA ASN A 34 -7.68 -11.55 -5.61
C ASN A 34 -7.55 -10.08 -5.17
N ARG A 35 -8.62 -9.45 -4.69
CA ARG A 35 -8.59 -8.08 -4.15
C ARG A 35 -7.69 -7.98 -2.91
N ARG A 36 -7.80 -8.93 -1.96
CA ARG A 36 -6.92 -8.96 -0.78
C ARG A 36 -5.45 -9.09 -1.16
N ARG A 37 -5.14 -9.95 -2.12
CA ARG A 37 -3.77 -10.15 -2.62
C ARG A 37 -3.21 -8.88 -3.26
N MET A 38 -3.99 -8.18 -4.06
CA MET A 38 -3.59 -6.91 -4.67
C MET A 38 -3.32 -5.83 -3.61
N ILE A 39 -4.17 -5.69 -2.59
CA ILE A 39 -3.97 -4.73 -1.51
C ILE A 39 -2.69 -5.03 -0.73
N THR A 40 -2.44 -6.30 -0.38
CA THR A 40 -1.22 -6.70 0.34
C THR A 40 0.04 -6.38 -0.47
N MET A 41 0.01 -6.63 -1.79
CA MET A 41 1.12 -6.29 -2.70
C MET A 41 1.33 -4.78 -2.79
N SER A 42 0.26 -3.98 -2.79
CA SER A 42 0.36 -2.53 -2.81
C SER A 42 1.07 -1.99 -1.57
N TRP A 43 0.74 -2.50 -0.39
CA TRP A 43 1.42 -2.14 0.85
C TRP A 43 2.89 -2.55 0.86
N PHE A 44 3.20 -3.73 0.35
CA PHE A 44 4.58 -4.19 0.23
C PHE A 44 5.41 -3.24 -0.64
N PHE A 45 4.90 -2.89 -1.83
CA PHE A 45 5.60 -1.96 -2.71
C PHE A 45 5.68 -0.55 -2.12
N LEU A 46 4.65 -0.08 -1.42
CA LEU A 46 4.68 1.20 -0.74
C LEU A 46 5.83 1.26 0.28
N LEU A 47 5.91 0.28 1.17
CA LEU A 47 6.94 0.23 2.21
C LEU A 47 8.36 0.06 1.63
N LEU A 48 8.49 -0.79 0.61
CA LEU A 48 9.76 -0.99 -0.09
C LEU A 48 10.24 0.30 -0.75
N GLY A 49 9.33 1.01 -1.42
CA GLY A 49 9.64 2.28 -2.07
C GLY A 49 10.01 3.38 -1.08
N VAL A 50 9.28 3.51 0.03
CA VAL A 50 9.61 4.45 1.11
C VAL A 50 11.00 4.16 1.70
N GLY A 51 11.33 2.88 1.90
CA GLY A 51 12.65 2.47 2.37
C GLY A 51 13.77 2.84 1.39
N ALA A 52 13.57 2.57 0.08
CA ALA A 52 14.51 2.94 -0.96
C ALA A 52 14.72 4.46 -1.05
N GLU A 53 13.63 5.23 -0.95
CA GLU A 53 13.70 6.69 -0.92
C GLU A 53 14.43 7.22 0.31
N ALA A 54 14.13 6.68 1.49
CA ALA A 54 14.77 7.10 2.72
C ALA A 54 16.29 6.87 2.70
N LEU A 55 16.73 5.71 2.20
CA LEU A 55 18.15 5.43 2.01
C LEU A 55 18.78 6.37 0.99
N SER A 56 18.07 6.67 -0.09
CA SER A 56 18.49 7.63 -1.11
C SER A 56 18.69 9.04 -0.53
N HIS A 57 17.78 9.52 0.31
CA HIS A 57 17.88 10.81 0.97
C HIS A 57 19.07 10.87 1.94
N VAL A 58 19.34 9.78 2.65
CA VAL A 58 20.54 9.68 3.51
C VAL A 58 21.81 9.73 2.66
N ALA A 59 21.85 8.99 1.55
CA ALA A 59 22.97 9.03 0.61
C ALA A 59 23.16 10.41 -0.04
N LEU A 60 22.08 11.18 -0.22
CA LEU A 60 22.10 12.51 -0.81
C LEU A 60 23.02 13.46 -0.03
N LYS A 61 23.02 13.41 1.30
CA LYS A 61 23.94 14.19 2.13
C LYS A 61 25.39 13.80 1.87
N ALA A 62 25.67 12.53 1.58
CA ALA A 62 27.02 12.04 1.29
C ALA A 62 27.54 12.45 -0.09
N THR A 63 26.67 12.94 -1.00
CA THR A 63 27.05 13.37 -2.36
C THR A 63 27.88 14.66 -2.36
N ASP A 64 27.78 15.46 -1.31
CA ASP A 64 28.45 16.76 -1.22
C ASP A 64 28.12 17.66 -2.44
N GLY A 65 26.82 17.91 -2.63
CA GLY A 65 26.34 18.67 -3.79
C GLY A 65 26.51 17.98 -5.13
N PHE A 66 26.44 16.64 -5.17
CA PHE A 66 26.68 15.80 -6.35
C PHE A 66 28.11 15.80 -6.90
N SER A 67 29.07 16.28 -6.11
CA SER A 67 30.50 16.24 -6.46
C SER A 67 31.09 14.82 -6.40
N LYS A 68 30.47 13.94 -5.60
CA LYS A 68 30.91 12.55 -5.42
C LYS A 68 30.06 11.59 -6.27
N PRO A 69 30.61 10.94 -7.30
CA PRO A 69 29.83 10.16 -8.26
C PRO A 69 29.18 8.88 -7.65
N LEU A 70 29.90 8.20 -6.73
CA LEU A 70 29.38 6.97 -6.13
C LEU A 70 28.09 7.18 -5.32
N PRO A 71 28.02 8.08 -4.32
CA PRO A 71 26.76 8.35 -3.63
C PRO A 71 25.72 8.99 -4.54
N ALA A 72 26.12 9.79 -5.56
CA ALA A 72 25.17 10.37 -6.51
C ALA A 72 24.45 9.28 -7.34
N THR A 73 25.16 8.26 -7.80
CA THR A 73 24.52 7.13 -8.50
C THR A 73 23.58 6.35 -7.61
N LEU A 74 23.91 6.14 -6.32
CA LEU A 74 23.02 5.50 -5.35
C LEU A 74 21.73 6.31 -5.14
N VAL A 75 21.81 7.63 -5.09
CA VAL A 75 20.65 8.51 -5.01
C VAL A 75 19.73 8.33 -6.22
N LEU A 76 20.28 8.36 -7.43
CA LEU A 76 19.50 8.20 -8.66
C LEU A 76 18.82 6.84 -8.73
N ILE A 77 19.55 5.77 -8.48
CA ILE A 77 19.00 4.41 -8.52
C ILE A 77 17.92 4.22 -7.46
N GLY A 78 18.16 4.71 -6.23
CA GLY A 78 17.20 4.59 -5.15
C GLY A 78 15.90 5.37 -5.41
N HIS A 79 15.97 6.58 -5.96
CA HIS A 79 14.77 7.34 -6.33
C HIS A 79 14.02 6.69 -7.49
N LEU A 80 14.70 6.21 -8.53
CA LEU A 80 14.06 5.48 -9.61
C LEU A 80 13.36 4.22 -9.10
N ALA A 81 14.01 3.45 -8.25
CA ALA A 81 13.41 2.26 -7.61
C ALA A 81 12.18 2.65 -6.78
N ALA A 82 12.25 3.75 -6.01
CA ALA A 82 11.15 4.27 -5.24
C ALA A 82 9.94 4.63 -6.10
N PHE A 83 10.14 5.33 -7.22
CA PHE A 83 9.06 5.67 -8.17
C PHE A 83 8.44 4.44 -8.83
N VAL A 84 9.24 3.43 -9.19
CA VAL A 84 8.72 2.17 -9.72
C VAL A 84 7.85 1.47 -8.68
N CYS A 85 8.29 1.41 -7.42
CA CYS A 85 7.52 0.84 -6.32
C CYS A 85 6.22 1.62 -6.09
N LEU A 86 6.26 2.95 -6.12
CA LEU A 86 5.07 3.81 -6.00
C LEU A 86 4.06 3.52 -7.12
N ALA A 87 4.52 3.41 -8.35
CA ALA A 87 3.66 3.05 -9.49
C ALA A 87 3.01 1.67 -9.31
N GLN A 88 3.76 0.68 -8.80
CA GLN A 88 3.21 -0.66 -8.51
C GLN A 88 2.20 -0.64 -7.35
N ALA A 89 2.42 0.18 -6.33
CA ALA A 89 1.48 0.35 -5.24
C ALA A 89 0.14 0.92 -5.75
N MET A 90 0.17 1.93 -6.62
CA MET A 90 -1.03 2.50 -7.25
C MET A 90 -1.73 1.51 -8.19
N LYS A 91 -0.99 0.69 -8.93
CA LYS A 91 -1.54 -0.33 -9.82
C LYS A 91 -2.40 -1.37 -9.07
N GLY A 92 -2.11 -1.60 -7.80
CA GLY A 92 -2.90 -2.49 -6.93
C GLY A 92 -4.28 -1.95 -6.52
N GLY A 93 -4.70 -0.78 -7.04
CA GLY A 93 -6.03 -0.21 -6.83
C GLY A 93 -6.14 0.77 -5.67
N MET A 94 -5.02 1.18 -5.07
CA MET A 94 -5.04 2.25 -4.06
C MET A 94 -5.23 3.62 -4.75
N PRO A 95 -6.13 4.48 -4.24
CA PRO A 95 -6.30 5.83 -4.77
C PRO A 95 -5.01 6.66 -4.69
N VAL A 96 -4.71 7.41 -5.75
CA VAL A 96 -3.46 8.18 -5.88
C VAL A 96 -3.23 9.11 -4.68
N GLY A 97 -4.27 9.81 -4.23
CA GLY A 97 -4.16 10.74 -3.10
C GLY A 97 -3.79 10.05 -1.79
N ILE A 98 -4.34 8.84 -1.53
CA ILE A 98 -4.03 8.04 -0.33
C ILE A 98 -2.59 7.53 -0.39
N VAL A 99 -2.20 6.96 -1.54
CA VAL A 99 -0.82 6.47 -1.73
C VAL A 99 0.17 7.59 -1.51
N HIS A 100 -0.10 8.77 -2.06
CA HIS A 100 0.80 9.92 -1.91
C HIS A 100 0.87 10.44 -0.48
N ALA A 101 -0.26 10.53 0.24
CA ALA A 101 -0.29 10.96 1.63
C ALA A 101 0.46 9.99 2.56
N LEU A 102 0.24 8.68 2.37
CA LEU A 102 0.95 7.63 3.11
C LEU A 102 2.45 7.67 2.79
N TRP A 103 2.80 7.77 1.51
CA TRP A 103 4.17 7.88 1.06
C TRP A 103 4.89 9.06 1.71
N ALA A 104 4.34 10.27 1.59
CA ALA A 104 4.95 11.48 2.14
C ALA A 104 5.10 11.38 3.66
N GLY A 105 4.07 10.95 4.38
CA GLY A 105 4.13 10.79 5.82
C GLY A 105 5.18 9.79 6.28
N LEU A 106 5.19 8.60 5.66
CA LEU A 106 6.17 7.56 5.98
C LEU A 106 7.60 7.95 5.59
N ALA A 107 7.78 8.62 4.43
CA ALA A 107 9.08 9.09 3.98
C ALA A 107 9.69 10.11 4.96
N ILE A 108 8.91 11.11 5.40
CA ILE A 108 9.38 12.10 6.37
C ILE A 108 9.83 11.41 7.66
N VAL A 109 9.03 10.53 8.23
CA VAL A 109 9.37 9.81 9.46
C VAL A 109 10.62 8.95 9.26
N SER A 110 10.68 8.17 8.18
CA SER A 110 11.78 7.26 7.88
C SER A 110 13.10 8.01 7.67
N VAL A 111 13.09 9.05 6.83
CA VAL A 111 14.30 9.87 6.57
C VAL A 111 14.79 10.52 7.84
N THR A 112 13.88 11.06 8.66
CA THR A 112 14.24 11.71 9.91
C THR A 112 14.90 10.75 10.89
N LEU A 113 14.29 9.56 11.11
CA LEU A 113 14.84 8.54 12.00
C LEU A 113 16.20 8.00 11.53
N ILE A 114 16.32 7.68 10.24
CA ILE A 114 17.57 7.17 9.68
C ILE A 114 18.66 8.24 9.71
N SER A 115 18.32 9.50 9.41
CA SER A 115 19.26 10.62 9.48
C SER A 115 19.77 10.85 10.91
N GLN A 116 18.91 10.69 11.90
CA GLN A 116 19.33 10.77 13.31
C GLN A 116 20.33 9.66 13.65
N LEU A 117 20.06 8.42 13.22
CA LEU A 117 20.95 7.29 13.50
C LEU A 117 22.29 7.41 12.78
N VAL A 118 22.29 7.79 11.49
CA VAL A 118 23.50 7.84 10.65
C VAL A 118 24.34 9.09 10.93
N TYR A 119 23.68 10.24 11.06
CA TYR A 119 24.36 11.54 11.18
C TYR A 119 24.36 12.10 12.61
N ARG A 120 23.78 11.37 13.57
CA ARG A 120 23.67 11.76 14.98
C ARG A 120 23.13 13.19 15.16
N GLN A 121 22.14 13.54 14.33
CA GLN A 121 21.51 14.86 14.37
C GLN A 121 20.68 15.00 15.64
N HIS A 122 20.84 16.12 16.34
CA HIS A 122 19.99 16.40 17.51
C HIS A 122 18.59 16.75 17.04
N MET A 123 17.59 16.12 17.63
CA MET A 123 16.18 16.35 17.30
C MET A 123 15.52 17.11 18.43
N ASP A 124 15.03 18.31 18.11
CA ASP A 124 14.25 19.10 19.02
C ASP A 124 12.85 18.52 19.27
N THR A 125 12.28 18.83 20.43
CA THR A 125 10.91 18.42 20.80
C THR A 125 9.89 18.88 19.75
N SER A 126 10.07 20.02 19.12
CA SER A 126 9.22 20.56 18.07
C SER A 126 9.17 19.63 16.84
N LEU A 127 10.28 18.98 16.49
CA LEU A 127 10.34 18.03 15.39
C LEU A 127 9.52 16.76 15.69
N TRP A 128 9.60 16.25 16.93
CA TRP A 128 8.80 15.10 17.36
C TRP A 128 7.30 15.40 17.34
N ILE A 129 6.91 16.61 17.78
CA ILE A 129 5.52 17.07 17.71
C ILE A 129 5.06 17.15 16.24
N GLY A 130 5.88 17.75 15.37
CA GLY A 130 5.57 17.85 13.94
C GLY A 130 5.37 16.47 13.28
N MET A 131 6.25 15.51 13.58
CA MET A 131 6.12 14.13 13.07
C MET A 131 4.86 13.44 13.60
N ALA A 132 4.52 13.64 14.88
CA ALA A 132 3.28 13.10 15.45
C ALA A 132 2.04 13.67 14.77
N LEU A 133 2.01 14.97 14.46
CA LEU A 133 0.92 15.61 13.72
C LEU A 133 0.80 15.08 12.28
N ILE A 134 1.93 14.86 11.60
CA ILE A 134 1.93 14.24 10.26
C ILE A 134 1.35 12.82 10.32
N ALA A 135 1.80 12.02 11.27
CA ALA A 135 1.30 10.66 11.46
C ALA A 135 -0.21 10.65 11.77
N ALA A 136 -0.67 11.55 12.64
CA ALA A 136 -2.09 11.72 12.94
C ALA A 136 -2.91 12.15 11.70
N GLY A 137 -2.42 13.10 10.91
CA GLY A 137 -3.04 13.52 9.66
C GLY A 137 -3.18 12.39 8.64
N VAL A 138 -2.13 11.60 8.46
CA VAL A 138 -2.14 10.42 7.59
C VAL A 138 -3.16 9.37 8.08
N MET A 139 -3.26 9.14 9.39
CA MET A 139 -4.28 8.25 9.96
C MET A 139 -5.69 8.76 9.68
N VAL A 140 -5.97 10.04 9.86
CA VAL A 140 -7.29 10.64 9.56
C VAL A 140 -7.67 10.42 8.10
N ILE A 141 -6.75 10.66 7.16
CA ILE A 141 -6.99 10.41 5.72
C ILE A 141 -7.32 8.94 5.47
N ASN A 142 -6.57 8.03 6.07
CA ASN A 142 -6.77 6.60 5.86
C ASN A 142 -8.11 6.10 6.42
N PHE A 143 -8.49 6.54 7.60
CA PHE A 143 -9.79 6.20 8.23
C PHE A 143 -10.97 6.82 7.48
N SER A 144 -10.85 8.04 7.01
CA SER A 144 -11.91 8.73 6.26
C SER A 144 -12.27 8.01 4.96
N HIS A 145 -11.30 7.39 4.28
CA HIS A 145 -11.54 6.65 3.05
C HIS A 145 -12.03 5.21 3.27
N GLY A 146 -11.82 4.64 4.44
CA GLY A 146 -12.33 3.32 4.79
C GLY A 146 -13.86 3.25 4.96
N HIS A 147 -14.54 4.40 5.09
CA HIS A 147 -15.98 4.51 5.30
C HIS A 147 -16.76 4.98 4.06
N ALA A 148 -16.09 5.18 2.92
CA ALA A 148 -16.69 5.72 1.69
C ALA A 148 -17.05 4.63 0.66
N HIS A 149 -17.26 3.35 1.11
CA HIS A 149 -17.72 2.24 0.26
C HIS A 149 -18.88 1.50 0.91
#